data_3cef9f290d9b795461f91b68ce6f749b
#
_entry.id   3cef9f290d9b795461f91b68ce6f749b
#
_cell.length_a   1.000
_cell.length_b   1.000
_cell.length_c   1.000
_cell.angle_alpha   90.00
_cell.angle_beta   90.00
_cell.angle_gamma   90.00
#
_symmetry.space_group_name_H-M   'P 1'
#
loop_
_entity.id
_entity.type
_entity.pdbx_description
1 polymer ?
#
loop_
_entity_poly.entity_id
_entity_poly.type
_entity_poly.pdbx_seq_one_letter_code
_entity_poly.pdbx_strand_id
1 'polypeptide(L)'
;MSFQSYMEEKETSNHLPNEENETFSEPNSPTLETVSGFSTCSSPLPPEPFEPLFSVKFSGNVEKDGDVVKYTIKTKKISDDSSYSVQRQYEDFEWLEHCLITANPLPGLIFPPLPPRPPITSEMAEARSKKQLGNSTKTLMGDQFNKDCLQLEQYLRLLLSHRLFGKDEGLEKFLTEKEPPPRAKIKKGFFNRLSESLEGRKHTHRDCEEFFQKERDWVSKYSLQIKDINEAFSSVVYSQQRLCSIIGHLATALTLNRGSNEPAAKLEAKLCGLFSEALEDARHGIQVLSYNEENTLGAYLNLYTSYIESEKEMLAQRTSLLVEYENANKALDKAKPLKKQAAENAKLSAEKAFEDCSDVARQEIKKFHRQRISMFQESLEKFAEAELRNARDVAAMLAKSLTKIKQFDVTL
;
A
#
# COMPACT_ATOMS: atom_id res chain seq x y z
N MET A 1 13.34 39.57 15.76
CA MET A 1 13.15 40.01 14.37
C MET A 1 11.73 39.68 14.00
N SER A 2 10.93 40.68 13.60
CA SER A 2 9.51 40.47 13.27
C SER A 2 9.39 39.93 11.83
N PHE A 3 8.33 39.19 11.60
CA PHE A 3 7.99 38.63 10.26
C PHE A 3 7.93 39.71 9.16
N GLN A 4 7.68 40.94 9.51
CA GLN A 4 7.68 42.09 8.62
C GLN A 4 9.07 42.45 8.10
N SER A 5 10.13 42.35 8.92
CA SER A 5 11.51 42.62 8.48
C SER A 5 12.07 41.56 7.52
N TYR A 6 11.52 40.36 7.54
CA TYR A 6 11.88 39.28 6.61
C TYR A 6 11.28 39.43 5.23
N MET A 7 10.10 40.06 5.13
CA MET A 7 9.43 40.31 3.85
C MET A 7 9.95 41.59 3.15
N GLU A 8 10.36 42.60 3.90
CA GLU A 8 10.96 43.82 3.33
C GLU A 8 12.36 43.62 2.74
N GLU A 9 13.15 42.68 3.26
CA GLU A 9 14.46 42.31 2.69
C GLU A 9 14.35 41.57 1.34
N LYS A 10 13.21 40.97 1.01
CA LYS A 10 12.98 40.30 -0.28
C LYS A 10 12.47 41.21 -1.42
N GLU A 11 11.87 42.35 -1.11
CA GLU A 11 11.37 43.28 -2.13
C GLU A 11 12.45 44.21 -2.69
N THR A 12 13.60 44.36 -2.03
CA THR A 12 14.69 45.26 -2.51
C THR A 12 15.77 44.56 -3.36
N SER A 13 15.62 43.28 -3.66
CA SER A 13 16.61 42.47 -4.41
C SER A 13 16.22 42.12 -5.86
N ASN A 14 15.19 42.74 -6.43
CA ASN A 14 14.80 42.52 -7.83
C ASN A 14 15.23 43.70 -8.72
N HIS A 15 16.51 43.85 -8.94
CA HIS A 15 17.05 44.55 -10.10
C HIS A 15 17.79 43.53 -10.95
N LEU A 16 17.18 43.15 -12.08
CA LEU A 16 17.76 42.33 -13.14
C LEU A 16 18.72 43.19 -13.97
N PRO A 17 19.96 42.78 -14.20
CA PRO A 17 20.74 43.29 -15.32
C PRO A 17 20.41 42.50 -16.59
N ASN A 18 20.40 43.24 -17.71
CA ASN A 18 20.12 42.79 -19.06
C ASN A 18 20.98 41.63 -19.53
N GLU A 19 20.34 40.85 -20.38
CA GLU A 19 20.84 39.72 -21.13
C GLU A 19 22.10 40.01 -21.93
N GLU A 20 23.14 39.25 -21.72
CA GLU A 20 24.11 38.89 -22.77
C GLU A 20 24.01 37.38 -23.04
N ASN A 21 23.81 37.09 -24.34
CA ASN A 21 23.72 35.76 -24.90
C ASN A 21 24.99 34.94 -24.62
N GLU A 22 24.94 34.04 -23.65
CA GLU A 22 25.90 32.92 -23.58
C GLU A 22 25.24 31.63 -24.05
N THR A 23 25.67 31.19 -25.22
CA THR A 23 25.39 29.88 -25.79
C THR A 23 25.89 28.78 -24.85
N PHE A 24 24.99 28.10 -24.14
CA PHE A 24 25.31 26.87 -23.43
C PHE A 24 25.60 25.77 -24.46
N SER A 25 26.87 25.39 -24.56
CA SER A 25 27.34 24.19 -25.21
C SER A 25 26.94 22.97 -24.33
N GLU A 26 26.16 22.05 -24.91
CA GLU A 26 25.82 20.78 -24.31
C GLU A 26 27.11 19.99 -23.94
N PRO A 27 27.17 19.36 -22.75
CA PRO A 27 28.27 18.45 -22.45
C PRO A 27 28.09 17.17 -23.27
N ASN A 28 29.11 16.80 -24.03
CA ASN A 28 29.25 15.59 -24.81
C ASN A 28 28.78 14.34 -24.01
N SER A 29 27.77 13.67 -24.52
CA SER A 29 27.42 12.32 -24.13
C SER A 29 28.56 11.36 -24.48
N PRO A 30 28.99 10.46 -23.57
CA PRO A 30 29.96 9.46 -23.93
C PRO A 30 29.38 8.52 -24.99
N THR A 31 30.07 8.43 -26.11
CA THR A 31 29.85 7.46 -27.18
C THR A 31 29.89 6.04 -26.59
N LEU A 32 28.78 5.34 -26.63
CA LEU A 32 28.69 3.91 -26.37
C LEU A 32 29.48 3.18 -27.46
N GLU A 33 30.63 2.64 -27.10
CA GLU A 33 31.35 1.67 -27.93
C GLU A 33 30.44 0.43 -28.12
N THR A 34 30.12 0.17 -29.38
CA THR A 34 29.40 -1.03 -29.82
C THR A 34 30.28 -2.25 -29.57
N VAL A 35 30.05 -2.95 -28.49
CA VAL A 35 30.51 -4.32 -28.30
C VAL A 35 29.62 -5.23 -29.14
N SER A 36 30.04 -5.51 -30.36
CA SER A 36 29.48 -6.56 -31.23
C SER A 36 29.83 -7.93 -30.65
N GLY A 37 28.83 -8.63 -30.17
CA GLY A 37 29.01 -10.02 -29.72
C GLY A 37 27.91 -10.52 -28.78
N PHE A 38 26.64 -10.25 -29.06
CA PHE A 38 25.55 -11.01 -28.45
C PHE A 38 24.77 -11.74 -29.54
N SER A 39 24.91 -13.07 -29.50
CA SER A 39 24.07 -14.01 -30.21
C SER A 39 22.60 -13.63 -30.00
N THR A 40 21.88 -13.40 -31.10
CA THR A 40 20.45 -13.13 -31.13
C THR A 40 19.67 -14.37 -30.70
N CYS A 41 19.54 -14.60 -29.39
CA CYS A 41 18.39 -15.30 -28.88
C CYS A 41 17.20 -14.36 -29.09
N SER A 42 16.30 -14.76 -30.01
CA SER A 42 15.00 -14.14 -30.19
C SER A 42 14.26 -14.13 -28.85
N SER A 43 14.35 -13.02 -28.11
CA SER A 43 13.52 -12.82 -26.93
C SER A 43 12.07 -12.90 -27.36
N PRO A 44 11.24 -13.78 -26.76
CA PRO A 44 9.82 -13.74 -27.02
C PRO A 44 9.32 -12.32 -26.70
N LEU A 45 8.48 -11.78 -27.58
CA LEU A 45 7.78 -10.52 -27.38
C LEU A 45 7.23 -10.48 -25.94
N PRO A 46 7.35 -9.35 -25.24
CA PRO A 46 6.77 -9.25 -23.91
C PRO A 46 5.31 -9.66 -24.01
N PRO A 47 4.82 -10.53 -23.11
CA PRO A 47 3.43 -10.97 -23.14
C PRO A 47 2.54 -9.74 -23.09
N GLU A 48 1.53 -9.69 -23.98
CA GLU A 48 0.55 -8.62 -24.00
C GLU A 48 -0.03 -8.41 -22.60
N PRO A 49 -0.26 -7.15 -22.18
CA PRO A 49 -0.87 -6.88 -20.89
C PRO A 49 -2.24 -7.58 -20.81
N PHE A 50 -2.46 -8.35 -19.76
CA PHE A 50 -3.74 -9.01 -19.54
C PHE A 50 -4.79 -7.97 -19.18
N GLU A 51 -5.86 -7.87 -19.96
CA GLU A 51 -7.00 -7.02 -19.66
C GLU A 51 -7.93 -7.73 -18.67
N PRO A 52 -8.28 -7.09 -17.54
CA PRO A 52 -9.20 -7.66 -16.57
C PRO A 52 -10.56 -7.97 -17.19
N LEU A 53 -11.16 -9.10 -16.81
CA LEU A 53 -12.51 -9.46 -17.26
C LEU A 53 -13.61 -8.68 -16.52
N PHE A 54 -13.31 -8.24 -15.31
CA PHE A 54 -14.20 -7.52 -14.43
C PHE A 54 -13.56 -6.26 -13.88
N SER A 55 -14.38 -5.24 -13.64
CA SER A 55 -14.03 -4.10 -12.81
C SER A 55 -14.82 -4.14 -11.49
N VAL A 56 -14.18 -3.73 -10.39
CA VAL A 56 -14.78 -3.76 -9.06
C VAL A 56 -14.73 -2.40 -8.40
N LYS A 57 -15.77 -2.10 -7.62
CA LYS A 57 -15.85 -0.93 -6.74
C LYS A 57 -16.56 -1.31 -5.46
N PHE A 58 -16.05 -0.84 -4.33
CA PHE A 58 -16.76 -0.95 -3.08
C PHE A 58 -17.79 0.18 -2.94
N SER A 59 -18.97 -0.18 -2.42
CA SER A 59 -19.94 0.83 -1.99
C SER A 59 -19.45 1.44 -0.68
N GLY A 60 -19.63 2.76 -0.50
CA GLY A 60 -19.35 3.41 0.79
C GLY A 60 -20.27 2.96 1.93
N ASN A 61 -21.36 2.22 1.62
CA ASN A 61 -22.25 1.68 2.62
C ASN A 61 -21.70 0.35 3.13
N VAL A 62 -21.17 0.37 4.34
CA VAL A 62 -20.71 -0.82 5.07
C VAL A 62 -21.72 -1.10 6.19
N GLU A 63 -22.21 -2.32 6.25
CA GLU A 63 -23.12 -2.77 7.28
C GLU A 63 -22.32 -3.40 8.42
N LYS A 64 -22.54 -2.92 9.66
CA LYS A 64 -21.93 -3.48 10.87
C LYS A 64 -23.03 -3.96 11.82
N ASP A 65 -22.97 -5.22 12.19
CA ASP A 65 -23.84 -5.83 13.19
C ASP A 65 -22.98 -6.58 14.22
N GLY A 66 -22.80 -5.97 15.37
CA GLY A 66 -21.83 -6.44 16.39
C GLY A 66 -20.42 -6.50 15.83
N ASP A 67 -19.82 -7.69 15.86
CA ASP A 67 -18.48 -7.97 15.33
C ASP A 67 -18.48 -8.40 13.87
N VAL A 68 -19.62 -8.34 13.19
CA VAL A 68 -19.76 -8.72 11.78
C VAL A 68 -19.80 -7.46 10.93
N VAL A 69 -18.88 -7.35 9.98
CA VAL A 69 -18.84 -6.26 9.01
C VAL A 69 -19.01 -6.83 7.61
N LYS A 70 -20.02 -6.28 6.87
CA LYS A 70 -20.33 -6.67 5.50
C LYS A 70 -19.99 -5.54 4.55
N TYR A 71 -19.15 -5.83 3.58
CA TYR A 71 -18.74 -4.93 2.51
C TYR A 71 -19.58 -5.21 1.26
N THR A 72 -20.16 -4.18 0.66
CA THR A 72 -20.90 -4.30 -0.60
C THR A 72 -19.94 -4.05 -1.76
N ILE A 73 -19.76 -5.07 -2.60
CA ILE A 73 -18.92 -5.04 -3.80
C ILE A 73 -19.83 -4.90 -5.02
N LYS A 74 -19.57 -3.88 -5.83
CA LYS A 74 -20.19 -3.69 -7.15
C LYS A 74 -19.19 -4.17 -8.20
N THR A 75 -19.58 -5.16 -8.97
CA THR A 75 -18.78 -5.76 -10.03
C THR A 75 -19.43 -5.49 -11.38
N LYS A 76 -18.62 -5.09 -12.36
CA LYS A 76 -19.06 -4.90 -13.74
C LYS A 76 -18.23 -5.81 -14.64
N LYS A 77 -18.86 -6.63 -15.45
CA LYS A 77 -18.21 -7.45 -16.48
C LYS A 77 -17.92 -6.58 -17.69
N ILE A 78 -16.67 -6.59 -18.17
CA ILE A 78 -16.23 -5.65 -19.22
C ILE A 78 -16.77 -6.07 -20.59
N SER A 79 -16.96 -7.37 -20.82
CA SER A 79 -17.37 -7.91 -22.12
C SER A 79 -18.80 -7.60 -22.55
N ASP A 80 -19.73 -7.59 -21.59
CA ASP A 80 -21.19 -7.49 -21.84
C ASP A 80 -21.89 -6.44 -20.97
N ASP A 81 -21.12 -5.66 -20.19
CA ASP A 81 -21.62 -4.58 -19.33
C ASP A 81 -22.52 -5.05 -18.18
N SER A 82 -22.61 -6.37 -17.94
CA SER A 82 -23.39 -6.95 -16.83
C SER A 82 -22.88 -6.46 -15.50
N SER A 83 -23.79 -6.12 -14.59
CA SER A 83 -23.47 -5.58 -13.27
C SER A 83 -23.99 -6.48 -12.17
N TYR A 84 -23.15 -6.73 -11.17
CA TYR A 84 -23.44 -7.56 -10.01
C TYR A 84 -23.22 -6.74 -8.74
N SER A 85 -24.00 -7.05 -7.70
CA SER A 85 -23.79 -6.46 -6.36
C SER A 85 -23.87 -7.59 -5.33
N VAL A 86 -22.79 -7.78 -4.60
CA VAL A 86 -22.66 -8.85 -3.62
C VAL A 86 -22.19 -8.29 -2.28
N GLN A 87 -22.55 -8.96 -1.19
CA GLN A 87 -22.04 -8.64 0.15
C GLN A 87 -21.04 -9.70 0.58
N ARG A 88 -19.89 -9.26 1.12
CA ARG A 88 -18.82 -10.15 1.60
C ARG A 88 -18.30 -9.68 2.96
N GLN A 89 -17.99 -10.65 3.82
CA GLN A 89 -17.31 -10.42 5.09
C GLN A 89 -15.80 -10.66 4.90
N TYR A 90 -14.99 -10.26 5.88
CA TYR A 90 -13.55 -10.46 5.79
C TYR A 90 -13.17 -11.94 5.65
N GLU A 91 -13.88 -12.83 6.31
CA GLU A 91 -13.68 -14.28 6.23
C GLU A 91 -13.91 -14.85 4.81
N ASP A 92 -14.74 -14.18 4.01
CA ASP A 92 -14.97 -14.60 2.61
C ASP A 92 -13.74 -14.27 1.74
N PHE A 93 -13.00 -13.20 2.06
CA PHE A 93 -11.72 -12.90 1.43
C PHE A 93 -10.61 -13.87 1.84
N GLU A 94 -10.55 -14.28 3.12
CA GLU A 94 -9.65 -15.33 3.58
C GLU A 94 -9.92 -16.65 2.84
N TRP A 95 -11.19 -16.97 2.60
CA TRP A 95 -11.58 -18.13 1.80
C TRP A 95 -11.13 -17.98 0.33
N LEU A 96 -11.33 -16.81 -0.28
CA LEU A 96 -10.90 -16.54 -1.65
C LEU A 96 -9.40 -16.72 -1.82
N GLU A 97 -8.60 -16.13 -0.92
CA GLU A 97 -7.14 -16.29 -0.92
C GLU A 97 -6.75 -17.76 -0.87
N HIS A 98 -7.34 -18.52 0.06
CA HIS A 98 -7.08 -19.95 0.18
C HIS A 98 -7.46 -20.74 -1.09
N CYS A 99 -8.61 -20.44 -1.69
CA CYS A 99 -9.05 -21.09 -2.93
C CYS A 99 -8.09 -20.81 -4.09
N LEU A 100 -7.69 -19.55 -4.28
CA LEU A 100 -6.78 -19.15 -5.36
C LEU A 100 -5.41 -19.83 -5.21
N ILE A 101 -4.87 -19.91 -4.01
CA ILE A 101 -3.60 -20.58 -3.73
C ILE A 101 -3.72 -22.10 -3.99
N THR A 102 -4.83 -22.71 -3.58
CA THR A 102 -5.07 -24.15 -3.76
C THR A 102 -5.35 -24.53 -5.21
N ALA A 103 -6.11 -23.70 -5.93
CA ALA A 103 -6.43 -23.92 -7.34
C ALA A 103 -5.24 -23.68 -8.28
N ASN A 104 -4.29 -22.86 -7.85
CA ASN A 104 -3.11 -22.50 -8.62
C ASN A 104 -1.81 -22.99 -7.93
N PRO A 105 -1.58 -24.28 -7.79
CA PRO A 105 -0.43 -24.84 -7.08
C PRO A 105 0.89 -24.72 -7.89
N LEU A 106 0.96 -23.73 -8.78
CA LEU A 106 2.12 -23.49 -9.64
C LEU A 106 3.21 -22.77 -8.82
N PRO A 107 4.36 -23.41 -8.54
CA PRO A 107 5.44 -22.73 -7.84
C PRO A 107 6.01 -21.62 -8.71
N GLY A 108 6.46 -20.55 -8.06
CA GLY A 108 7.00 -19.37 -8.77
C GLY A 108 6.04 -18.20 -8.92
N LEU A 109 4.78 -18.32 -8.51
CA LEU A 109 3.80 -17.22 -8.48
C LEU A 109 4.02 -16.30 -7.28
N ILE A 110 3.84 -15.00 -7.49
CA ILE A 110 3.82 -13.98 -6.43
C ILE A 110 2.37 -13.61 -6.14
N PHE A 111 1.82 -14.10 -5.02
CA PHE A 111 0.44 -13.84 -4.64
C PHE A 111 0.28 -12.42 -4.07
N PRO A 112 -0.71 -11.62 -4.53
CA PRO A 112 -1.06 -10.38 -3.87
C PRO A 112 -1.46 -10.64 -2.41
N PRO A 113 -0.94 -9.88 -1.43
CA PRO A 113 -1.26 -10.11 -0.03
C PRO A 113 -2.67 -9.62 0.30
N LEU A 114 -3.43 -10.44 1.03
CA LEU A 114 -4.69 -9.99 1.61
C LEU A 114 -4.40 -8.92 2.67
N PRO A 115 -5.08 -7.75 2.65
CA PRO A 115 -4.93 -6.75 3.69
C PRO A 115 -5.20 -7.31 5.10
N PRO A 116 -4.57 -6.78 6.15
CA PRO A 116 -4.80 -7.26 7.50
C PRO A 116 -6.25 -7.07 7.92
N ARG A 117 -6.75 -7.98 8.79
CA ARG A 117 -8.12 -7.94 9.29
C ARG A 117 -8.41 -6.58 9.96
N PRO A 118 -9.50 -5.91 9.57
CA PRO A 118 -9.93 -4.67 10.21
C PRO A 118 -10.14 -4.83 11.73
N PRO A 119 -9.82 -3.82 12.53
CA PRO A 119 -10.02 -3.84 13.98
C PRO A 119 -11.51 -3.62 14.31
N ILE A 120 -12.27 -4.71 14.42
CA ILE A 120 -13.72 -4.71 14.60
C ILE A 120 -14.11 -4.68 16.08
N THR A 121 -13.33 -5.36 16.95
CA THR A 121 -13.61 -5.45 18.39
C THR A 121 -13.21 -4.17 19.14
N SER A 122 -13.83 -3.93 20.31
CA SER A 122 -13.53 -2.77 21.16
C SER A 122 -12.08 -2.72 21.60
N GLU A 123 -11.48 -3.88 21.92
CA GLU A 123 -10.07 -3.98 22.35
C GLU A 123 -9.12 -3.62 21.20
N MET A 124 -9.43 -4.08 19.98
CA MET A 124 -8.62 -3.75 18.79
C MET A 124 -8.75 -2.26 18.42
N ALA A 125 -9.95 -1.67 18.56
CA ALA A 125 -10.19 -0.24 18.34
C ALA A 125 -9.45 0.61 19.38
N GLU A 126 -9.42 0.18 20.66
CA GLU A 126 -8.67 0.84 21.71
C GLU A 126 -7.15 0.78 21.46
N ALA A 127 -6.64 -0.40 21.12
CA ALA A 127 -5.22 -0.60 20.80
C ALA A 127 -4.79 0.28 19.60
N ARG A 128 -5.62 0.36 18.55
CA ARG A 128 -5.41 1.27 17.41
C ARG A 128 -5.38 2.73 17.86
N SER A 129 -6.36 3.15 18.65
CA SER A 129 -6.47 4.53 19.15
C SER A 129 -5.25 4.92 19.99
N LYS A 130 -4.77 4.05 20.87
CA LYS A 130 -3.54 4.26 21.63
C LYS A 130 -2.30 4.36 20.73
N LYS A 131 -2.21 3.54 19.69
CA LYS A 131 -1.11 3.59 18.73
C LYS A 131 -1.07 4.93 17.96
N GLN A 132 -2.23 5.42 17.53
CA GLN A 132 -2.35 6.62 16.69
C GLN A 132 -2.32 7.91 17.52
N LEU A 133 -3.08 7.99 18.59
CA LEU A 133 -3.26 9.20 19.40
C LEU A 133 -2.34 9.26 20.64
N GLY A 134 -1.66 8.18 20.97
CA GLY A 134 -0.77 8.05 22.12
C GLY A 134 -1.38 7.26 23.28
N ASN A 135 -0.53 6.67 24.12
CA ASN A 135 -0.94 5.72 25.18
C ASN A 135 -1.85 6.35 26.26
N SER A 136 -1.82 7.66 26.45
CA SER A 136 -2.64 8.38 27.43
C SER A 136 -4.01 8.79 26.90
N THR A 137 -4.32 8.51 25.63
CA THR A 137 -5.60 8.91 25.05
C THR A 137 -6.78 8.17 25.69
N LYS A 138 -7.86 8.92 25.92
CA LYS A 138 -9.18 8.38 26.27
C LYS A 138 -10.14 8.41 25.06
N THR A 139 -9.70 8.96 23.94
CA THR A 139 -10.49 9.08 22.72
C THR A 139 -10.39 7.79 21.93
N LEU A 140 -11.54 7.20 21.60
CA LEU A 140 -11.63 6.09 20.65
C LEU A 140 -11.77 6.65 19.23
N MET A 141 -10.92 6.20 18.34
CA MET A 141 -11.09 6.48 16.90
C MET A 141 -12.25 5.64 16.36
N GLY A 142 -13.08 6.26 15.55
CA GLY A 142 -14.17 5.58 14.86
C GLY A 142 -13.68 4.53 13.87
N ASP A 143 -14.61 3.70 13.40
CA ASP A 143 -14.35 2.70 12.36
C ASP A 143 -13.81 3.35 11.08
N GLN A 144 -12.85 2.71 10.43
CA GLN A 144 -12.20 3.23 9.21
C GLN A 144 -12.67 2.44 7.96
N PHE A 145 -13.97 2.24 7.82
CA PHE A 145 -14.54 1.43 6.75
C PHE A 145 -14.12 1.86 5.34
N ASN A 146 -13.94 3.17 5.11
CA ASN A 146 -13.46 3.66 3.82
C ASN A 146 -12.06 3.15 3.50
N LYS A 147 -11.17 3.16 4.50
CA LYS A 147 -9.81 2.63 4.36
C LYS A 147 -9.83 1.12 4.09
N ASP A 148 -10.65 0.38 4.84
CA ASP A 148 -10.80 -1.06 4.66
C ASP A 148 -11.31 -1.39 3.26
N CYS A 149 -12.34 -0.66 2.78
CA CYS A 149 -12.87 -0.79 1.43
C CYS A 149 -11.80 -0.53 0.36
N LEU A 150 -11.00 0.54 0.50
CA LEU A 150 -9.94 0.89 -0.45
C LEU A 150 -8.86 -0.20 -0.52
N GLN A 151 -8.46 -0.75 0.63
CA GLN A 151 -7.46 -1.83 0.68
C GLN A 151 -7.98 -3.13 0.08
N LEU A 152 -9.21 -3.53 0.39
CA LEU A 152 -9.86 -4.72 -0.17
C LEU A 152 -10.13 -4.56 -1.67
N GLU A 153 -10.54 -3.36 -2.12
CA GLU A 153 -10.69 -3.05 -3.54
C GLU A 153 -9.36 -3.17 -4.29
N GLN A 154 -8.28 -2.65 -3.71
CA GLN A 154 -6.93 -2.77 -4.27
C GLN A 154 -6.48 -4.23 -4.37
N TYR A 155 -6.75 -5.05 -3.35
CA TYR A 155 -6.48 -6.48 -3.38
C TYR A 155 -7.22 -7.18 -4.54
N LEU A 156 -8.52 -6.95 -4.69
CA LEU A 156 -9.30 -7.52 -5.79
C LEU A 156 -8.82 -7.03 -7.16
N ARG A 157 -8.42 -5.77 -7.29
CA ARG A 157 -7.84 -5.23 -8.54
C ARG A 157 -6.53 -5.92 -8.91
N LEU A 158 -5.67 -6.20 -7.93
CA LEU A 158 -4.43 -6.94 -8.14
C LEU A 158 -4.72 -8.36 -8.64
N LEU A 159 -5.67 -9.06 -8.03
CA LEU A 159 -6.09 -10.40 -8.47
C LEU A 159 -6.66 -10.35 -9.89
N LEU A 160 -7.56 -9.40 -10.19
CA LEU A 160 -8.18 -9.26 -11.50
C LEU A 160 -7.20 -8.90 -12.61
N SER A 161 -6.13 -8.16 -12.30
CA SER A 161 -5.07 -7.81 -13.25
C SER A 161 -4.06 -8.95 -13.50
N HIS A 162 -4.17 -10.04 -12.76
CA HIS A 162 -3.28 -11.18 -12.91
C HIS A 162 -3.84 -12.18 -13.92
N ARG A 163 -3.01 -12.62 -14.87
CA ARG A 163 -3.41 -13.49 -15.99
C ARG A 163 -4.05 -14.84 -15.56
N LEU A 164 -3.58 -15.41 -14.46
CA LEU A 164 -4.12 -16.66 -13.90
C LEU A 164 -5.31 -16.37 -12.98
N PHE A 165 -5.13 -15.55 -11.97
CA PHE A 165 -6.15 -15.28 -10.96
C PHE A 165 -7.38 -14.58 -11.56
N GLY A 166 -7.20 -13.64 -12.50
CA GLY A 166 -8.30 -12.91 -13.14
C GLY A 166 -9.23 -13.79 -14.00
N LYS A 167 -8.83 -15.04 -14.28
CA LYS A 167 -9.64 -16.05 -14.99
C LYS A 167 -10.13 -17.18 -14.10
N ASP A 168 -9.83 -17.11 -12.79
CA ASP A 168 -10.18 -18.16 -11.85
C ASP A 168 -11.69 -18.16 -11.58
N GLU A 169 -12.31 -19.35 -11.68
CA GLU A 169 -13.75 -19.51 -11.44
C GLU A 169 -14.15 -19.16 -9.99
N GLY A 170 -13.28 -19.41 -9.02
CA GLY A 170 -13.53 -19.06 -7.62
C GLY A 170 -13.62 -17.55 -7.43
N LEU A 171 -12.76 -16.77 -8.13
CA LEU A 171 -12.83 -15.32 -8.13
C LEU A 171 -14.09 -14.82 -8.85
N GLU A 172 -14.47 -15.40 -9.99
CA GLU A 172 -15.71 -15.04 -10.69
C GLU A 172 -16.92 -15.28 -9.80
N LYS A 173 -17.06 -16.46 -9.18
CA LYS A 173 -18.13 -16.78 -8.24
C LYS A 173 -18.15 -15.83 -7.05
N PHE A 174 -17.00 -15.54 -6.47
CA PHE A 174 -16.87 -14.57 -5.39
C PHE A 174 -17.43 -13.19 -5.74
N LEU A 175 -17.26 -12.75 -6.99
CA LEU A 175 -17.66 -11.43 -7.46
C LEU A 175 -19.11 -11.35 -7.96
N THR A 176 -19.72 -12.47 -8.33
CA THR A 176 -21.02 -12.49 -9.05
C THR A 176 -22.15 -13.20 -8.30
N GLU A 177 -21.84 -14.22 -7.48
CA GLU A 177 -22.86 -14.98 -6.76
C GLU A 177 -23.31 -14.23 -5.50
N LYS A 178 -24.63 -14.13 -5.28
CA LYS A 178 -25.21 -13.43 -4.12
C LYS A 178 -24.88 -14.13 -2.80
N GLU A 179 -24.97 -15.45 -2.80
CA GLU A 179 -24.63 -16.24 -1.62
C GLU A 179 -23.13 -16.21 -1.36
N PRO A 180 -22.69 -16.01 -0.10
CA PRO A 180 -21.30 -16.09 0.24
C PRO A 180 -20.78 -17.53 0.02
N PRO A 181 -19.52 -17.69 -0.34
CA PRO A 181 -18.94 -19.01 -0.54
C PRO A 181 -19.01 -19.86 0.73
N PRO A 182 -19.12 -21.19 0.61
CA PRO A 182 -19.17 -22.08 1.77
C PRO A 182 -17.86 -21.97 2.55
N ARG A 183 -17.96 -21.50 3.80
CA ARG A 183 -16.80 -21.35 4.69
C ARG A 183 -16.28 -22.72 5.14
N ALA A 184 -15.32 -23.27 4.45
CA ALA A 184 -14.53 -24.37 4.98
C ALA A 184 -13.72 -23.85 6.19
N LYS A 185 -13.63 -24.63 7.27
CA LYS A 185 -12.74 -24.31 8.39
C LYS A 185 -11.29 -24.38 7.88
N ILE A 186 -10.76 -23.23 7.47
CA ILE A 186 -9.38 -23.10 7.04
C ILE A 186 -8.49 -23.39 8.26
N LYS A 187 -7.76 -24.48 8.25
CA LYS A 187 -6.76 -24.74 9.27
C LYS A 187 -5.63 -23.70 9.06
N LYS A 188 -5.65 -22.64 9.86
CA LYS A 188 -4.57 -21.66 9.97
C LYS A 188 -3.28 -22.38 10.38
N GLY A 189 -2.51 -22.92 9.47
CA GLY A 189 -1.32 -23.65 9.86
C GLY A 189 -0.52 -24.22 8.70
N PHE A 190 -1.05 -24.22 7.50
CA PHE A 190 -0.32 -24.80 6.38
C PHE A 190 0.78 -23.85 5.88
N PHE A 191 0.49 -22.55 5.80
CA PHE A 191 1.48 -21.54 5.37
C PHE A 191 2.54 -21.24 6.43
N ASN A 192 2.16 -21.08 7.70
CA ASN A 192 3.13 -20.82 8.77
C ASN A 192 4.10 -22.01 8.98
N ARG A 193 3.68 -23.25 8.75
CA ARG A 193 4.58 -24.40 8.87
C ARG A 193 5.60 -24.51 7.73
N LEU A 194 5.26 -24.03 6.52
CA LEU A 194 6.23 -23.99 5.44
C LEU A 194 7.26 -22.88 5.68
N SER A 195 6.85 -21.68 6.12
CA SER A 195 7.75 -20.57 6.39
C SER A 195 8.69 -20.85 7.57
N GLU A 196 8.18 -21.29 8.70
CA GLU A 196 9.00 -21.54 9.91
C GLU A 196 10.03 -22.67 9.74
N SER A 197 9.69 -23.75 9.01
CA SER A 197 10.67 -24.83 8.76
C SER A 197 11.71 -24.48 7.69
N LEU A 198 11.45 -23.43 6.88
CA LEU A 198 12.28 -23.00 5.75
C LEU A 198 13.24 -21.85 6.10
N GLU A 199 12.95 -21.03 7.11
CA GLU A 199 13.72 -19.84 7.43
C GLU A 199 15.15 -20.12 7.91
N GLY A 200 15.38 -21.17 8.70
CA GLY A 200 16.68 -21.38 9.36
C GLY A 200 17.81 -21.89 8.45
N ARG A 201 17.53 -22.54 7.33
CA ARG A 201 18.56 -23.21 6.50
C ARG A 201 18.70 -22.68 5.08
N LYS A 202 17.78 -21.89 4.56
CA LYS A 202 17.69 -21.50 3.14
C LYS A 202 18.27 -20.12 2.83
N HIS A 203 18.37 -19.23 3.79
CA HIS A 203 18.96 -17.90 3.58
C HIS A 203 20.44 -17.91 3.22
N THR A 204 21.17 -18.97 3.56
CA THR A 204 22.60 -19.11 3.31
C THR A 204 22.93 -19.88 2.02
N HIS A 205 21.92 -20.54 1.40
CA HIS A 205 22.16 -21.29 0.17
C HIS A 205 22.33 -20.33 -1.01
N ARG A 206 23.54 -20.33 -1.62
CA ARG A 206 23.81 -19.51 -2.81
C ARG A 206 23.03 -20.06 -4.00
N ASP A 207 22.37 -19.18 -4.75
CA ASP A 207 21.64 -19.57 -5.95
C ASP A 207 22.60 -19.94 -7.09
N CYS A 208 22.23 -20.93 -7.90
CA CYS A 208 22.98 -21.32 -9.08
C CYS A 208 22.89 -20.30 -10.21
N GLU A 209 21.85 -19.43 -10.19
CA GLU A 209 21.63 -18.40 -11.19
C GLU A 209 21.85 -17.00 -10.60
N GLU A 210 22.70 -16.22 -11.23
CA GLU A 210 23.03 -14.86 -10.79
C GLU A 210 21.81 -13.93 -10.73
N PHE A 211 20.84 -14.12 -11.62
CA PHE A 211 19.58 -13.35 -11.64
C PHE A 211 18.83 -13.51 -10.31
N PHE A 212 18.57 -14.73 -9.89
CA PHE A 212 17.84 -14.98 -8.65
C PHE A 212 18.67 -14.65 -7.40
N GLN A 213 19.98 -14.80 -7.44
CA GLN A 213 20.83 -14.35 -6.33
C GLN A 213 20.74 -12.84 -6.14
N LYS A 214 20.85 -12.05 -7.21
CA LYS A 214 20.68 -10.60 -7.16
C LYS A 214 19.30 -10.20 -6.66
N GLU A 215 18.27 -10.91 -7.12
CA GLU A 215 16.89 -10.65 -6.68
C GLU A 215 16.71 -10.90 -5.18
N ARG A 216 17.21 -12.01 -4.66
CA ARG A 216 17.18 -12.31 -3.21
C ARG A 216 17.88 -11.23 -2.38
N ASP A 217 19.04 -10.78 -2.83
CA ASP A 217 19.81 -9.74 -2.17
C ASP A 217 19.08 -8.40 -2.19
N TRP A 218 18.44 -8.09 -3.32
CA TRP A 218 17.62 -6.88 -3.47
C TRP A 218 16.37 -6.93 -2.58
N VAL A 219 15.58 -8.00 -2.65
CA VAL A 219 14.35 -8.19 -1.86
C VAL A 219 14.64 -8.09 -0.37
N SER A 220 15.74 -8.71 0.10
CA SER A 220 16.14 -8.64 1.51
C SER A 220 16.42 -7.21 1.98
N LYS A 221 17.09 -6.41 1.17
CA LYS A 221 17.37 -5.00 1.47
C LYS A 221 16.10 -4.14 1.37
N TYR A 222 15.34 -4.32 0.28
CA TYR A 222 14.15 -3.54 0.02
C TYR A 222 13.06 -3.77 1.08
N SER A 223 12.89 -5.00 1.57
CA SER A 223 11.88 -5.28 2.60
C SER A 223 12.15 -4.54 3.92
N LEU A 224 13.41 -4.37 4.30
CA LEU A 224 13.78 -3.56 5.46
C LEU A 224 13.52 -2.07 5.18
N GLN A 225 13.98 -1.58 4.03
CA GLN A 225 13.82 -0.17 3.66
C GLN A 225 12.35 0.25 3.56
N ILE A 226 11.51 -0.54 2.88
CA ILE A 226 10.09 -0.20 2.74
C ILE A 226 9.34 -0.22 4.08
N LYS A 227 9.73 -1.11 4.98
CA LYS A 227 9.20 -1.17 6.34
C LYS A 227 9.57 0.09 7.12
N ASP A 228 10.84 0.48 7.12
CA ASP A 228 11.32 1.68 7.81
C ASP A 228 10.64 2.95 7.25
N ILE A 229 10.51 3.05 5.92
CA ILE A 229 9.81 4.17 5.27
C ILE A 229 8.34 4.19 5.68
N ASN A 230 7.66 3.04 5.69
CA ASN A 230 6.25 2.94 6.08
C ASN A 230 6.04 3.33 7.55
N GLU A 231 6.92 2.92 8.44
CA GLU A 231 6.87 3.28 9.86
C GLU A 231 7.11 4.79 10.07
N ALA A 232 8.10 5.36 9.39
CA ALA A 232 8.39 6.80 9.45
C ALA A 232 7.22 7.62 8.89
N PHE A 233 6.67 7.25 7.73
CA PHE A 233 5.51 7.91 7.14
C PHE A 233 4.26 7.82 8.03
N SER A 234 3.98 6.64 8.57
CA SER A 234 2.88 6.46 9.53
C SER A 234 3.05 7.33 10.77
N SER A 235 4.28 7.56 11.24
CA SER A 235 4.56 8.43 12.38
C SER A 235 4.25 9.90 12.08
N VAL A 236 4.45 10.36 10.84
CA VAL A 236 4.03 11.69 10.39
C VAL A 236 2.52 11.81 10.47
N VAL A 237 1.79 10.88 9.83
CA VAL A 237 0.31 10.86 9.83
C VAL A 237 -0.26 10.85 11.27
N TYR A 238 0.28 10.00 12.15
CA TYR A 238 -0.16 9.95 13.55
C TYR A 238 0.15 11.24 14.32
N SER A 239 1.23 11.93 14.00
CA SER A 239 1.56 13.23 14.61
C SER A 239 0.56 14.30 14.20
N GLN A 240 0.14 14.32 12.94
CA GLN A 240 -0.92 15.22 12.47
C GLN A 240 -2.27 14.92 13.15
N GLN A 241 -2.65 13.65 13.29
CA GLN A 241 -3.88 13.25 13.99
C GLN A 241 -3.88 13.70 15.47
N ARG A 242 -2.73 13.58 16.14
CA ARG A 242 -2.54 14.12 17.50
C ARG A 242 -2.66 15.63 17.55
N LEU A 243 -2.07 16.33 16.59
CA LEU A 243 -2.17 17.77 16.45
C LEU A 243 -3.63 18.21 16.27
N CYS A 244 -4.41 17.51 15.44
CA CYS A 244 -5.85 17.75 15.30
C CYS A 244 -6.58 17.68 16.64
N SER A 245 -6.29 16.69 17.47
CA SER A 245 -6.91 16.55 18.80
C SER A 245 -6.56 17.72 19.70
N ILE A 246 -5.30 18.14 19.74
CA ILE A 246 -4.82 19.24 20.55
C ILE A 246 -5.45 20.56 20.12
N ILE A 247 -5.52 20.84 18.82
CA ILE A 247 -6.16 22.06 18.28
C ILE A 247 -7.65 22.08 18.65
N GLY A 248 -8.36 20.95 18.55
CA GLY A 248 -9.76 20.85 18.98
C GLY A 248 -9.95 21.16 20.46
N HIS A 249 -9.06 20.68 21.33
CA HIS A 249 -9.09 21.03 22.77
C HIS A 249 -8.86 22.53 22.99
N LEU A 250 -7.92 23.15 22.26
CA LEU A 250 -7.66 24.58 22.34
C LEU A 250 -8.87 25.39 21.88
N ALA A 251 -9.46 25.04 20.73
CA ALA A 251 -10.66 25.70 20.21
C ALA A 251 -11.82 25.63 21.23
N THR A 252 -12.04 24.46 21.82
CA THR A 252 -13.05 24.27 22.87
C THR A 252 -12.74 25.15 24.12
N ALA A 253 -11.49 25.15 24.59
CA ALA A 253 -11.10 25.94 25.78
C ALA A 253 -11.35 27.44 25.59
N LEU A 254 -11.11 27.97 24.39
CA LEU A 254 -11.42 29.37 24.04
C LEU A 254 -12.91 29.72 24.14
N THR A 255 -13.79 28.73 24.01
CA THR A 255 -15.24 28.94 24.06
C THR A 255 -15.88 28.71 25.44
N LEU A 256 -15.19 28.05 26.38
CA LEU A 256 -15.78 27.56 27.63
C LEU A 256 -15.85 28.58 28.79
N ASN A 257 -15.08 29.67 28.79
CA ASN A 257 -14.98 30.53 30.00
C ASN A 257 -15.57 31.93 29.79
N ARG A 258 -16.90 32.13 30.08
CA ARG A 258 -17.54 33.39 29.71
C ARG A 258 -18.71 33.84 30.60
N GLY A 259 -18.51 33.83 31.87
CA GLY A 259 -19.54 34.22 32.82
C GLY A 259 -19.59 35.70 33.22
N SER A 260 -18.76 36.59 32.66
CA SER A 260 -18.75 38.00 33.02
C SER A 260 -19.76 38.82 32.20
N ASN A 261 -20.52 39.69 32.92
CA ASN A 261 -21.44 40.63 32.28
C ASN A 261 -20.76 41.93 31.82
N GLU A 262 -19.47 42.08 32.08
CA GLU A 262 -18.68 43.27 31.72
C GLU A 262 -18.59 43.42 30.17
N PRO A 263 -18.77 44.64 29.63
CA PRO A 263 -18.74 44.87 28.18
C PRO A 263 -17.44 44.41 27.52
N ALA A 264 -16.29 44.70 28.12
CA ALA A 264 -14.99 44.29 27.62
C ALA A 264 -14.85 42.74 27.54
N ALA A 265 -15.30 42.02 28.57
CA ALA A 265 -15.29 40.57 28.61
C ALA A 265 -16.20 39.93 27.52
N LYS A 266 -17.31 40.60 27.17
CA LYS A 266 -18.18 40.18 26.08
C LYS A 266 -17.51 40.32 24.70
N LEU A 267 -16.76 41.41 24.49
CA LEU A 267 -16.00 41.63 23.24
C LEU A 267 -14.87 40.62 23.12
N GLU A 268 -14.10 40.43 24.19
CA GLU A 268 -13.06 39.39 24.25
C GLU A 268 -13.64 37.99 23.93
N ALA A 269 -14.80 37.69 24.49
CA ALA A 269 -15.50 36.45 24.25
C ALA A 269 -15.86 36.26 22.79
N LYS A 270 -16.28 37.30 22.09
CA LYS A 270 -16.56 37.23 20.63
C LYS A 270 -15.29 37.02 19.81
N LEU A 271 -14.20 37.72 20.14
CA LEU A 271 -12.90 37.51 19.45
C LEU A 271 -12.37 36.10 19.64
N CYS A 272 -12.44 35.57 20.86
CA CYS A 272 -12.08 34.16 21.11
C CYS A 272 -12.96 33.19 20.31
N GLY A 273 -14.27 33.53 20.11
CA GLY A 273 -15.15 32.75 19.25
C GLY A 273 -14.69 32.73 17.79
N LEU A 274 -14.35 33.89 17.25
CA LEU A 274 -13.82 34.00 15.88
C LEU A 274 -12.48 33.25 15.73
N PHE A 275 -11.62 33.33 16.74
CA PHE A 275 -10.36 32.59 16.72
C PHE A 275 -10.57 31.08 16.87
N SER A 276 -11.54 30.65 17.68
CA SER A 276 -11.93 29.24 17.80
C SER A 276 -12.43 28.69 16.44
N GLU A 277 -13.24 29.47 15.69
CA GLU A 277 -13.65 29.09 14.32
C GLU A 277 -12.45 28.92 13.40
N ALA A 278 -11.48 29.84 13.44
CA ALA A 278 -10.26 29.73 12.64
C ALA A 278 -9.41 28.49 13.00
N LEU A 279 -9.35 28.15 14.28
CA LEU A 279 -8.67 26.91 14.74
C LEU A 279 -9.39 25.65 14.25
N GLU A 280 -10.71 25.63 14.24
CA GLU A 280 -11.50 24.53 13.68
C GLU A 280 -11.29 24.38 12.17
N ASP A 281 -11.20 25.48 11.41
CA ASP A 281 -10.85 25.48 9.99
C ASP A 281 -9.45 24.86 9.77
N ALA A 282 -8.46 25.30 10.56
CA ALA A 282 -7.10 24.73 10.50
C ALA A 282 -7.08 23.24 10.88
N ARG A 283 -7.81 22.85 11.92
CA ARG A 283 -7.95 21.45 12.36
C ARG A 283 -8.55 20.58 11.25
N HIS A 284 -9.61 21.07 10.60
CA HIS A 284 -10.23 20.36 9.48
C HIS A 284 -9.23 20.15 8.33
N GLY A 285 -8.45 21.18 7.99
CA GLY A 285 -7.39 21.06 6.98
C GLY A 285 -6.37 19.98 7.30
N ILE A 286 -5.89 19.90 8.54
CA ILE A 286 -4.94 18.87 8.97
C ILE A 286 -5.60 17.47 8.96
N GLN A 287 -6.89 17.38 9.30
CA GLN A 287 -7.63 16.13 9.25
C GLN A 287 -7.74 15.60 7.82
N VAL A 288 -8.06 16.47 6.85
CA VAL A 288 -8.11 16.13 5.43
C VAL A 288 -6.73 15.74 4.92
N LEU A 289 -5.68 16.47 5.33
CA LEU A 289 -4.29 16.18 5.01
C LEU A 289 -3.92 14.75 5.42
N SER A 290 -4.03 14.44 6.70
CA SER A 290 -3.68 13.13 7.23
C SER A 290 -4.49 11.98 6.61
N TYR A 291 -5.76 12.23 6.28
CA TYR A 291 -6.60 11.27 5.57
C TYR A 291 -6.10 11.02 4.13
N ASN A 292 -5.76 12.08 3.39
CA ASN A 292 -5.25 11.98 2.03
C ASN A 292 -3.90 11.26 1.98
N GLU A 293 -2.97 11.61 2.86
CA GLU A 293 -1.66 10.98 2.99
C GLU A 293 -1.79 9.48 3.25
N GLU A 294 -2.66 9.09 4.20
CA GLU A 294 -2.88 7.69 4.55
C GLU A 294 -3.48 6.87 3.40
N ASN A 295 -4.36 7.47 2.59
CA ASN A 295 -5.07 6.78 1.49
C ASN A 295 -4.38 6.90 0.12
N THR A 296 -3.29 7.64 0.01
CA THR A 296 -2.48 7.74 -1.21
C THR A 296 -1.14 7.03 -1.02
N LEU A 297 -0.10 7.75 -0.65
CA LEU A 297 1.24 7.18 -0.45
C LEU A 297 1.28 6.15 0.68
N GLY A 298 0.57 6.39 1.77
CA GLY A 298 0.47 5.44 2.90
C GLY A 298 -0.14 4.10 2.51
N ALA A 299 -1.16 4.10 1.64
CA ALA A 299 -1.76 2.87 1.12
C ALA A 299 -0.77 2.06 0.28
N TYR A 300 0.03 2.72 -0.57
CA TYR A 300 1.10 2.08 -1.33
C TYR A 300 2.17 1.47 -0.41
N LEU A 301 2.66 2.22 0.57
CA LEU A 301 3.70 1.77 1.50
C LEU A 301 3.24 0.55 2.31
N ASN A 302 1.99 0.58 2.80
CA ASN A 302 1.39 -0.55 3.52
C ASN A 302 1.28 -1.80 2.64
N LEU A 303 0.79 -1.64 1.40
CA LEU A 303 0.67 -2.74 0.45
C LEU A 303 2.04 -3.38 0.17
N TYR A 304 3.04 -2.59 -0.19
CA TYR A 304 4.34 -3.13 -0.59
C TYR A 304 5.18 -3.63 0.58
N THR A 305 4.91 -3.20 1.82
CA THR A 305 5.48 -3.84 3.02
C THR A 305 5.04 -5.31 3.14
N SER A 306 3.82 -5.64 2.73
CA SER A 306 3.32 -7.03 2.73
C SER A 306 3.63 -7.76 1.42
N TYR A 307 3.54 -7.07 0.28
CA TYR A 307 3.71 -7.70 -1.04
C TYR A 307 5.15 -8.17 -1.28
N ILE A 308 6.15 -7.48 -0.73
CA ILE A 308 7.54 -7.92 -0.78
C ILE A 308 7.77 -9.25 -0.02
N GLU A 309 6.99 -9.53 1.02
CA GLU A 309 7.07 -10.80 1.73
C GLU A 309 6.54 -11.96 0.88
N SER A 310 5.51 -11.72 0.04
CA SER A 310 5.05 -12.74 -0.95
C SER A 310 6.14 -13.07 -1.98
N GLU A 311 6.92 -12.09 -2.41
CA GLU A 311 8.07 -12.33 -3.30
C GLU A 311 9.18 -13.13 -2.59
N LYS A 312 9.48 -12.83 -1.31
CA LYS A 312 10.41 -13.63 -0.50
C LYS A 312 9.95 -15.09 -0.39
N GLU A 313 8.67 -15.32 -0.14
CA GLU A 313 8.11 -16.67 -0.06
C GLU A 313 8.27 -17.42 -1.37
N MET A 314 7.99 -16.79 -2.50
CA MET A 314 8.20 -17.38 -3.83
C MET A 314 9.67 -17.74 -4.06
N LEU A 315 10.61 -16.84 -3.73
CA LEU A 315 12.05 -17.10 -3.85
C LEU A 315 12.51 -18.23 -2.91
N ALA A 316 11.94 -18.33 -1.70
CA ALA A 316 12.22 -19.41 -0.77
C ALA A 316 11.70 -20.77 -1.28
N GLN A 317 10.52 -20.81 -1.91
CA GLN A 317 9.97 -22.00 -2.56
C GLN A 317 10.89 -22.48 -3.68
N ARG A 318 11.34 -21.57 -4.58
CA ARG A 318 12.28 -21.90 -5.64
C ARG A 318 13.61 -22.45 -5.08
N THR A 319 14.15 -21.83 -4.01
CA THR A 319 15.36 -22.32 -3.35
C THR A 319 15.17 -23.74 -2.79
N SER A 320 13.97 -24.08 -2.31
CA SER A 320 13.66 -25.44 -1.88
C SER A 320 13.75 -26.45 -3.01
N LEU A 321 13.18 -26.10 -4.17
CA LEU A 321 13.24 -26.95 -5.36
C LEU A 321 14.66 -27.12 -5.87
N LEU A 322 15.50 -26.06 -5.79
CA LEU A 322 16.93 -26.14 -6.12
C LEU A 322 17.63 -27.15 -5.22
N VAL A 323 17.41 -27.07 -3.90
CA VAL A 323 18.00 -28.01 -2.92
C VAL A 323 17.52 -29.44 -3.15
N GLU A 324 16.25 -29.63 -3.51
CA GLU A 324 15.71 -30.94 -3.86
C GLU A 324 16.39 -31.53 -5.12
N TYR A 325 16.57 -30.72 -6.15
CA TYR A 325 17.27 -31.09 -7.37
C TYR A 325 18.74 -31.47 -7.09
N GLU A 326 19.47 -30.65 -6.32
CA GLU A 326 20.86 -30.95 -5.93
C GLU A 326 20.96 -32.25 -5.11
N ASN A 327 20.01 -32.49 -4.20
CA ASN A 327 19.97 -33.73 -3.41
C ASN A 327 19.66 -34.95 -4.28
N ALA A 328 18.79 -34.84 -5.27
CA ALA A 328 18.49 -35.88 -6.23
C ALA A 328 19.73 -36.20 -7.10
N ASN A 329 20.50 -35.19 -7.52
CA ASN A 329 21.78 -35.41 -8.22
C ASN A 329 22.78 -36.19 -7.35
N LYS A 330 22.97 -35.77 -6.09
CA LYS A 330 23.87 -36.47 -5.15
C LYS A 330 23.39 -37.91 -4.87
N ALA A 331 22.08 -38.17 -4.84
CA ALA A 331 21.49 -39.48 -4.67
C ALA A 331 21.75 -40.39 -5.89
N LEU A 332 21.64 -39.82 -7.11
CA LEU A 332 21.93 -40.55 -8.33
C LEU A 332 23.40 -41.01 -8.40
N ASP A 333 24.35 -40.12 -8.03
CA ASP A 333 25.78 -40.43 -8.03
C ASP A 333 26.14 -41.57 -7.06
N LYS A 334 25.36 -41.73 -6.00
CA LYS A 334 25.56 -42.80 -4.96
C LYS A 334 24.68 -44.03 -5.19
N ALA A 335 23.85 -44.05 -6.24
CA ALA A 335 22.85 -45.09 -6.47
C ALA A 335 23.50 -46.43 -6.85
N LYS A 336 23.09 -47.52 -6.19
CA LYS A 336 23.42 -48.88 -6.60
C LYS A 336 22.72 -49.23 -7.92
N PRO A 337 23.28 -50.18 -8.73
CA PRO A 337 22.71 -50.50 -10.05
C PRO A 337 21.21 -50.78 -10.05
N LEU A 338 20.69 -51.49 -9.06
CA LEU A 338 19.27 -51.83 -8.91
C LEU A 338 18.35 -50.60 -8.65
N LYS A 339 18.89 -49.50 -8.10
CA LYS A 339 18.15 -48.28 -7.78
C LYS A 339 18.45 -47.11 -8.72
N LYS A 340 19.33 -47.32 -9.69
CA LYS A 340 19.83 -46.22 -10.57
C LYS A 340 18.70 -45.61 -11.39
N GLN A 341 17.84 -46.42 -11.99
CA GLN A 341 16.70 -45.92 -12.79
C GLN A 341 15.71 -45.10 -11.96
N ALA A 342 15.42 -45.56 -10.72
CA ALA A 342 14.54 -44.79 -9.83
C ALA A 342 15.16 -43.45 -9.40
N ALA A 343 16.46 -43.41 -9.15
CA ALA A 343 17.19 -42.20 -8.81
C ALA A 343 17.27 -41.22 -10.02
N GLU A 344 17.42 -41.73 -11.25
CA GLU A 344 17.41 -40.96 -12.46
C GLU A 344 16.03 -40.30 -12.73
N ASN A 345 14.95 -41.07 -12.54
CA ASN A 345 13.58 -40.54 -12.64
C ASN A 345 13.31 -39.46 -11.57
N ALA A 346 13.77 -39.66 -10.35
CA ALA A 346 13.64 -38.68 -9.27
C ALA A 346 14.42 -37.39 -9.59
N LYS A 347 15.63 -37.50 -10.14
CA LYS A 347 16.41 -36.34 -10.61
C LYS A 347 15.67 -35.57 -11.69
N LEU A 348 15.21 -36.24 -12.75
CA LEU A 348 14.49 -35.61 -13.86
C LEU A 348 13.21 -34.89 -13.38
N SER A 349 12.49 -35.50 -12.44
CA SER A 349 11.30 -34.88 -11.86
C SER A 349 11.63 -33.62 -11.06
N ALA A 350 12.68 -33.64 -10.23
CA ALA A 350 13.13 -32.51 -9.44
C ALA A 350 13.71 -31.38 -10.32
N GLU A 351 14.48 -31.74 -11.35
CA GLU A 351 15.02 -30.82 -12.36
C GLU A 351 13.89 -30.05 -13.05
N LYS A 352 12.91 -30.77 -13.58
CA LYS A 352 11.75 -30.18 -14.24
C LYS A 352 10.96 -29.26 -13.31
N ALA A 353 10.69 -29.67 -12.08
CA ALA A 353 9.97 -28.84 -11.11
C ALA A 353 10.73 -27.54 -10.80
N PHE A 354 12.05 -27.60 -10.69
CA PHE A 354 12.90 -26.43 -10.49
C PHE A 354 12.92 -25.49 -11.71
N GLU A 355 13.04 -26.04 -12.94
CA GLU A 355 13.03 -25.28 -14.18
C GLU A 355 11.67 -24.59 -14.40
N ASP A 356 10.56 -25.35 -14.29
CA ASP A 356 9.21 -24.81 -14.43
C ASP A 356 8.95 -23.65 -13.45
N CYS A 357 9.36 -23.83 -12.17
CA CYS A 357 9.28 -22.78 -11.17
C CYS A 357 10.13 -21.55 -11.54
N SER A 358 11.35 -21.76 -12.03
CA SER A 358 12.28 -20.68 -12.39
C SER A 358 11.76 -19.84 -13.54
N ASP A 359 11.13 -20.46 -14.53
CA ASP A 359 10.56 -19.77 -15.70
C ASP A 359 9.35 -18.91 -15.31
N VAL A 360 8.46 -19.45 -14.47
CA VAL A 360 7.33 -18.69 -13.93
C VAL A 360 7.83 -17.52 -13.09
N ALA A 361 8.75 -17.78 -12.16
CA ALA A 361 9.31 -16.77 -11.25
C ALA A 361 9.98 -15.61 -11.99
N ARG A 362 10.71 -15.88 -13.09
CA ARG A 362 11.31 -14.79 -13.90
C ARG A 362 10.27 -13.85 -14.50
N GLN A 363 9.12 -14.37 -14.92
CA GLN A 363 8.04 -13.57 -15.49
C GLN A 363 7.33 -12.76 -14.38
N GLU A 364 7.05 -13.42 -13.27
CA GLU A 364 6.39 -12.80 -12.10
C GLU A 364 7.24 -11.67 -11.50
N ILE A 365 8.54 -11.87 -11.30
CA ILE A 365 9.46 -10.83 -10.81
C ILE A 365 9.45 -9.60 -11.73
N LYS A 366 9.55 -9.80 -13.06
CA LYS A 366 9.51 -8.69 -14.02
C LYS A 366 8.19 -7.93 -13.98
N LYS A 367 7.07 -8.65 -13.83
CA LYS A 367 5.73 -8.07 -13.69
C LYS A 367 5.62 -7.30 -12.38
N PHE A 368 6.04 -7.91 -11.27
CA PHE A 368 6.04 -7.30 -9.94
C PHE A 368 6.79 -5.98 -9.92
N HIS A 369 8.01 -5.92 -10.46
CA HIS A 369 8.79 -4.69 -10.51
C HIS A 369 8.12 -3.58 -11.33
N ARG A 370 7.58 -3.91 -12.52
CA ARG A 370 6.85 -2.91 -13.33
C ARG A 370 5.64 -2.36 -12.57
N GLN A 371 4.84 -3.25 -12.00
CA GLN A 371 3.65 -2.89 -11.26
C GLN A 371 3.99 -2.04 -10.04
N ARG A 372 5.05 -2.40 -9.30
CA ARG A 372 5.55 -1.64 -8.16
C ARG A 372 5.91 -0.21 -8.54
N ILE A 373 6.68 -0.02 -9.62
CA ILE A 373 7.11 1.31 -10.07
C ILE A 373 5.91 2.13 -10.55
N SER A 374 5.03 1.55 -11.37
CA SER A 374 3.83 2.23 -11.87
C SER A 374 2.89 2.65 -10.74
N MET A 375 2.64 1.78 -9.77
CA MET A 375 1.80 2.10 -8.62
C MET A 375 2.45 3.12 -7.68
N PHE A 376 3.78 3.12 -7.56
CA PHE A 376 4.49 4.14 -6.80
C PHE A 376 4.33 5.52 -7.44
N GLN A 377 4.55 5.62 -8.75
CA GLN A 377 4.35 6.85 -9.50
C GLN A 377 2.92 7.38 -9.33
N GLU A 378 1.91 6.53 -9.57
CA GLU A 378 0.50 6.90 -9.41
C GLU A 378 0.17 7.37 -7.97
N SER A 379 0.78 6.73 -6.96
CA SER A 379 0.58 7.11 -5.56
C SER A 379 1.22 8.45 -5.23
N LEU A 380 2.39 8.76 -5.79
CA LEU A 380 3.05 10.06 -5.64
C LEU A 380 2.27 11.19 -6.35
N GLU A 381 1.74 10.93 -7.54
CA GLU A 381 0.88 11.87 -8.26
C GLU A 381 -0.36 12.21 -7.44
N LYS A 382 -1.10 11.20 -6.98
CA LYS A 382 -2.29 11.38 -6.14
C LYS A 382 -1.99 12.09 -4.83
N PHE A 383 -0.86 11.76 -4.20
CA PHE A 383 -0.39 12.42 -2.99
C PHE A 383 -0.16 13.91 -3.25
N ALA A 384 0.64 14.26 -4.26
CA ALA A 384 0.98 15.65 -4.56
C ALA A 384 -0.24 16.49 -4.96
N GLU A 385 -1.17 15.92 -5.75
CA GLU A 385 -2.43 16.58 -6.10
C GLU A 385 -3.32 16.85 -4.88
N ALA A 386 -3.41 15.87 -3.97
CA ALA A 386 -4.21 15.99 -2.76
C ALA A 386 -3.62 17.05 -1.81
N GLU A 387 -2.29 17.07 -1.64
CA GLU A 387 -1.56 18.08 -0.87
C GLU A 387 -1.82 19.48 -1.39
N LEU A 388 -1.65 19.67 -2.70
CA LEU A 388 -1.84 20.96 -3.33
C LEU A 388 -3.29 21.48 -3.22
N ARG A 389 -4.26 20.59 -3.36
CA ARG A 389 -5.68 20.92 -3.20
C ARG A 389 -5.98 21.32 -1.77
N ASN A 390 -5.56 20.50 -0.79
CA ASN A 390 -5.79 20.77 0.62
C ASN A 390 -5.14 22.10 1.06
N ALA A 391 -3.90 22.38 0.64
CA ALA A 391 -3.23 23.64 0.94
C ALA A 391 -3.98 24.87 0.43
N ARG A 392 -4.56 24.82 -0.77
CA ARG A 392 -5.38 25.88 -1.34
C ARG A 392 -6.67 26.09 -0.54
N ASP A 393 -7.35 24.98 -0.18
CA ASP A 393 -8.60 25.05 0.57
C ASP A 393 -8.38 25.61 1.98
N VAL A 394 -7.33 25.18 2.68
CA VAL A 394 -6.96 25.69 3.99
C VAL A 394 -6.61 27.19 3.94
N ALA A 395 -5.83 27.62 2.94
CA ALA A 395 -5.49 29.01 2.75
C ALA A 395 -6.75 29.88 2.52
N ALA A 396 -7.72 29.41 1.75
CA ALA A 396 -8.97 30.11 1.52
C ALA A 396 -9.83 30.22 2.78
N MET A 397 -9.95 29.14 3.57
CA MET A 397 -10.68 29.15 4.85
C MET A 397 -10.05 30.11 5.85
N LEU A 398 -8.74 30.05 6.04
CA LEU A 398 -8.02 30.95 6.97
C LEU A 398 -8.08 32.41 6.53
N ALA A 399 -8.02 32.72 5.22
CA ALA A 399 -8.20 34.08 4.71
C ALA A 399 -9.59 34.64 5.05
N LYS A 400 -10.63 33.83 4.95
CA LYS A 400 -11.99 34.20 5.37
C LYS A 400 -12.08 34.48 6.87
N SER A 401 -11.50 33.63 7.69
CA SER A 401 -11.47 33.80 9.15
C SER A 401 -10.66 35.04 9.55
N LEU A 402 -9.53 35.30 8.90
CA LEU A 402 -8.74 36.52 9.08
C LEU A 402 -9.55 37.79 8.76
N THR A 403 -10.35 37.76 7.68
CA THR A 403 -11.21 38.91 7.30
C THR A 403 -12.24 39.20 8.37
N LYS A 404 -12.90 38.16 8.93
CA LYS A 404 -13.85 38.30 10.04
C LYS A 404 -13.20 38.94 11.27
N ILE A 405 -11.99 38.51 11.64
CA ILE A 405 -11.25 39.04 12.79
C ILE A 405 -10.87 40.53 12.55
N LYS A 406 -10.39 40.87 11.33
CA LYS A 406 -10.04 42.27 10.98
C LYS A 406 -11.23 43.21 10.97
N GLN A 407 -12.41 42.74 10.60
CA GLN A 407 -13.65 43.51 10.55
C GLN A 407 -14.37 43.58 11.89
N PHE A 408 -13.83 42.92 12.93
CA PHE A 408 -14.44 42.94 14.27
C PHE A 408 -14.33 44.31 14.86
N ASP A 409 -15.49 44.91 15.25
CA ASP A 409 -15.57 46.21 15.91
C ASP A 409 -15.26 46.05 17.40
N VAL A 410 -14.26 46.79 17.88
CA VAL A 410 -13.81 46.80 19.30
C VAL A 410 -14.35 47.99 20.07
N THR A 411 -15.33 48.75 19.53
CA THR A 411 -15.95 49.88 20.26
C THR A 411 -16.74 49.34 21.49
N LEU A 412 -16.39 49.86 22.67
CA LEU A 412 -16.99 49.57 23.96
C LEU A 412 -18.29 50.33 24.22
#